data_e98d367b0148a5853d81e9bd8c91303f
#
_entry.id   e98d367b0148a5853d81e9bd8c91303f
#
_cell.length_a   1.000
_cell.length_b   1.000
_cell.length_c   1.000
_cell.angle_alpha   90.00
_cell.angle_beta   90.00
_cell.angle_gamma   90.00
#
_symmetry.space_group_name_H-M   'P 1'
#
loop_
_entity.id
_entity.type
_entity.pdbx_description
1 polymer ?
#
loop_
_entity_poly.entity_id
_entity_poly.type
_entity_poly.pdbx_seq_one_letter_code
_entity_poly.pdbx_strand_id
1 'polypeptide(L)'
;MSTRIHKTLAGLALAGICLLATAQEAVIRKNLVARLPNFPKIEEVSKTPMPGLYELRVNGSDLLYTDATGSFIIEGGSLIEVASRRNLTEARVNKLTAVAFNTLPLKDAFTIVRGNGKRQLAVFEDPNCGYCKQFERDLQKIDNVTIHMFLYPILGADSGEKSKNIWCAKEPGKTWQDWMVRDQKIAAVQLGAPCDSTAINRNIAFGQKYKFNGTPTLIFADGSRAPGALPADEVEKLLRKAML
;
A
#
# COMPACT_ATOMS: atom_id res chain seq x y z
N MET A 1 -57.28 -14.99 -10.21
CA MET A 1 -56.81 -13.64 -10.62
C MET A 1 -56.17 -12.98 -9.41
N SER A 2 -54.95 -13.39 -8.98
CA SER A 2 -54.23 -12.70 -7.90
C SER A 2 -52.76 -13.07 -7.86
N THR A 3 -51.95 -12.69 -8.84
CA THR A 3 -50.51 -12.97 -8.82
C THR A 3 -49.66 -11.91 -9.57
N ARG A 4 -50.17 -10.73 -9.88
CA ARG A 4 -49.43 -9.70 -10.63
C ARG A 4 -49.07 -8.43 -9.85
N ILE A 5 -49.49 -8.28 -8.57
CA ILE A 5 -49.32 -7.00 -7.84
C ILE A 5 -48.01 -6.97 -7.03
N HIS A 6 -47.37 -8.11 -6.72
CA HIS A 6 -46.18 -8.12 -5.84
C HIS A 6 -44.83 -7.83 -6.53
N LYS A 7 -44.76 -7.88 -7.88
CA LYS A 7 -43.48 -7.63 -8.59
C LYS A 7 -43.17 -6.16 -8.84
N THR A 8 -44.17 -5.30 -8.85
CA THR A 8 -44.01 -3.85 -9.11
C THR A 8 -43.60 -3.05 -7.88
N LEU A 9 -43.98 -3.47 -6.68
CA LEU A 9 -43.61 -2.79 -5.44
C LEU A 9 -42.12 -2.94 -5.07
N ALA A 10 -41.49 -4.08 -5.41
CA ALA A 10 -40.06 -4.30 -5.11
C ALA A 10 -39.16 -3.42 -6.00
N GLY A 11 -39.55 -3.14 -7.24
CA GLY A 11 -38.78 -2.30 -8.16
C GLY A 11 -38.76 -0.81 -7.77
N LEU A 12 -39.86 -0.30 -7.21
CA LEU A 12 -39.94 1.10 -6.76
C LEU A 12 -39.13 1.36 -5.48
N ALA A 13 -39.01 0.39 -4.58
CA ALA A 13 -38.25 0.55 -3.36
C ALA A 13 -36.73 0.62 -3.62
N LEU A 14 -36.18 -0.17 -4.57
CA LEU A 14 -34.76 -0.09 -4.93
C LEU A 14 -34.40 1.22 -5.64
N ALA A 15 -35.25 1.74 -6.51
CA ALA A 15 -35.02 3.01 -7.21
C ALA A 15 -35.00 4.21 -6.25
N GLY A 16 -35.83 4.20 -5.20
CA GLY A 16 -35.85 5.25 -4.17
C GLY A 16 -34.59 5.32 -3.32
N ILE A 17 -33.96 4.19 -3.02
CA ILE A 17 -32.73 4.14 -2.18
C ILE A 17 -31.53 4.71 -2.95
N CYS A 18 -31.42 4.48 -4.24
CA CYS A 18 -30.33 5.04 -5.06
C CYS A 18 -30.44 6.57 -5.21
N LEU A 19 -31.64 7.10 -5.36
CA LEU A 19 -31.88 8.55 -5.49
C LEU A 19 -31.54 9.31 -4.20
N LEU A 20 -31.82 8.75 -3.04
CA LEU A 20 -31.47 9.36 -1.74
C LEU A 20 -29.96 9.36 -1.48
N ALA A 21 -29.24 8.35 -1.94
CA ALA A 21 -27.79 8.28 -1.78
C ALA A 21 -27.06 9.34 -2.63
N THR A 22 -27.48 9.53 -3.88
CA THR A 22 -26.89 10.55 -4.78
C THR A 22 -27.23 11.97 -4.33
N ALA A 23 -28.42 12.22 -3.79
CA ALA A 23 -28.79 13.50 -3.25
C ALA A 23 -27.93 13.90 -2.04
N GLN A 24 -27.66 12.96 -1.15
CA GLN A 24 -26.82 13.19 0.04
C GLN A 24 -25.37 13.48 -0.33
N GLU A 25 -24.80 12.73 -1.28
CA GLU A 25 -23.47 12.98 -1.81
C GLU A 25 -23.35 14.40 -2.39
N ALA A 26 -24.34 14.84 -3.16
CA ALA A 26 -24.35 16.18 -3.74
C ALA A 26 -24.36 17.29 -2.68
N VAL A 27 -25.11 17.10 -1.59
CA VAL A 27 -25.15 18.05 -0.45
C VAL A 27 -23.79 18.12 0.24
N ILE A 28 -23.18 16.98 0.55
CA ILE A 28 -21.86 16.92 1.19
C ILE A 28 -20.81 17.63 0.33
N ARG A 29 -20.72 17.28 -0.96
CA ARG A 29 -19.76 17.89 -1.89
C ARG A 29 -19.94 19.40 -1.98
N LYS A 30 -21.17 19.86 -2.19
CA LYS A 30 -21.47 21.30 -2.30
C LYS A 30 -21.06 22.06 -1.05
N ASN A 31 -21.42 21.56 0.12
CA ASN A 31 -21.19 22.25 1.38
C ASN A 31 -19.71 22.29 1.78
N LEU A 32 -18.97 21.19 1.56
CA LEU A 32 -17.54 21.13 1.85
C LEU A 32 -16.75 22.11 0.96
N VAL A 33 -16.99 22.10 -0.36
CA VAL A 33 -16.31 23.00 -1.29
C VAL A 33 -16.64 24.48 -1.00
N ALA A 34 -17.89 24.77 -0.64
CA ALA A 34 -18.28 26.14 -0.31
C ALA A 34 -17.64 26.66 0.98
N ARG A 35 -17.42 25.80 1.98
CA ARG A 35 -16.84 26.16 3.27
C ARG A 35 -15.31 26.10 3.30
N LEU A 36 -14.73 25.22 2.49
CA LEU A 36 -13.30 24.97 2.41
C LEU A 36 -12.82 25.04 0.96
N PRO A 37 -12.57 26.25 0.41
CA PRO A 37 -12.22 26.43 -1.01
C PRO A 37 -11.01 25.65 -1.49
N ASN A 38 -10.06 25.36 -0.57
CA ASN A 38 -8.84 24.60 -0.84
C ASN A 38 -8.95 23.10 -0.48
N PHE A 39 -10.18 22.60 -0.24
CA PHE A 39 -10.37 21.20 0.09
C PHE A 39 -9.95 20.31 -1.09
N PRO A 40 -9.25 19.20 -0.85
CA PRO A 40 -8.87 18.28 -1.91
C PRO A 40 -10.09 17.82 -2.72
N LYS A 41 -9.88 17.49 -3.99
CA LYS A 41 -10.95 16.94 -4.83
C LYS A 41 -11.52 15.68 -4.18
N ILE A 42 -12.81 15.71 -3.85
CA ILE A 42 -13.54 14.55 -3.35
C ILE A 42 -13.73 13.58 -4.51
N GLU A 43 -13.09 12.42 -4.49
CA GLU A 43 -13.19 11.41 -5.53
C GLU A 43 -14.40 10.49 -5.31
N GLU A 44 -14.73 10.20 -4.06
CA GLU A 44 -15.82 9.31 -3.68
C GLU A 44 -16.45 9.77 -2.36
N VAL A 45 -17.77 9.62 -2.23
CA VAL A 45 -18.51 9.76 -0.97
C VAL A 45 -19.27 8.47 -0.75
N SER A 46 -19.03 7.80 0.36
CA SER A 46 -19.64 6.50 0.67
C SER A 46 -20.29 6.52 2.04
N LYS A 47 -21.42 5.81 2.19
CA LYS A 47 -22.01 5.55 3.51
C LYS A 47 -21.11 4.61 4.31
N THR A 48 -21.00 4.86 5.60
CA THR A 48 -20.38 3.92 6.53
C THR A 48 -21.45 3.08 7.24
N PRO A 49 -21.06 1.98 7.91
CA PRO A 49 -21.97 1.25 8.79
C PRO A 49 -22.49 2.07 9.98
N MET A 50 -21.76 3.13 10.36
CA MET A 50 -22.20 4.07 11.40
C MET A 50 -23.24 5.04 10.82
N PRO A 51 -24.50 5.04 11.34
CA PRO A 51 -25.52 5.95 10.84
C PRO A 51 -25.12 7.42 10.92
N GLY A 52 -25.37 8.17 9.85
CA GLY A 52 -25.05 9.60 9.78
C GLY A 52 -23.58 9.93 9.50
N LEU A 53 -22.69 8.94 9.46
CA LEU A 53 -21.28 9.11 9.12
C LEU A 53 -21.05 8.70 7.66
N TYR A 54 -20.33 9.53 6.92
CA TYR A 54 -19.94 9.31 5.51
C TYR A 54 -18.42 9.29 5.39
N GLU A 55 -17.91 8.39 4.57
CA GLU A 55 -16.50 8.32 4.17
C GLU A 55 -16.28 9.20 2.94
N LEU A 56 -15.24 10.00 2.96
CA LEU A 56 -14.75 10.78 1.83
C LEU A 56 -13.41 10.20 1.39
N ARG A 57 -13.28 9.87 0.11
CA ARG A 57 -11.99 9.53 -0.47
C ARG A 57 -11.43 10.72 -1.25
N VAL A 58 -10.21 11.11 -0.90
CA VAL A 58 -9.45 12.18 -1.55
C VAL A 58 -8.04 11.68 -1.89
N ASN A 59 -7.34 12.36 -2.78
CA ASN A 59 -5.94 12.05 -3.14
C ASN A 59 -5.68 10.56 -3.48
N GLY A 60 -6.70 9.86 -3.97
CA GLY A 60 -6.63 8.45 -4.35
C GLY A 60 -6.92 7.47 -3.21
N SER A 61 -6.32 7.62 -2.04
CA SER A 61 -6.46 6.65 -0.93
C SER A 61 -6.62 7.28 0.44
N ASP A 62 -6.57 8.59 0.56
CA ASP A 62 -6.77 9.26 1.85
C ASP A 62 -8.25 9.24 2.21
N LEU A 63 -8.55 8.81 3.42
CA LEU A 63 -9.91 8.71 3.93
C LEU A 63 -10.15 9.75 5.02
N LEU A 64 -11.24 10.47 4.85
CA LEU A 64 -11.79 11.41 5.82
C LEU A 64 -13.23 10.99 6.12
N TYR A 65 -13.77 11.45 7.23
CA TYR A 65 -15.18 11.22 7.53
C TYR A 65 -15.90 12.54 7.74
N THR A 66 -17.20 12.54 7.44
CA THR A 66 -18.06 13.71 7.58
C THR A 66 -19.47 13.31 8.00
N ASP A 67 -20.21 14.27 8.55
CA ASP A 67 -21.65 14.14 8.77
C ASP A 67 -22.45 14.27 7.46
N ALA A 68 -23.73 13.98 7.52
CA ALA A 68 -24.62 14.05 6.36
C ALA A 68 -24.72 15.45 5.72
N THR A 69 -24.34 16.50 6.41
CA THR A 69 -24.42 17.88 5.92
C THR A 69 -23.07 18.45 5.47
N GLY A 70 -21.97 17.72 5.66
CA GLY A 70 -20.61 18.23 5.40
C GLY A 70 -20.27 19.40 6.33
N SER A 71 -20.76 19.39 7.57
CA SER A 71 -20.50 20.43 8.56
C SER A 71 -19.25 20.16 9.40
N PHE A 72 -18.88 18.91 9.53
CA PHE A 72 -17.73 18.44 10.32
C PHE A 72 -16.86 17.51 9.49
N ILE A 73 -15.56 17.54 9.76
CA ILE A 73 -14.58 16.61 9.18
C ILE A 73 -13.84 15.93 10.31
N ILE A 74 -13.64 14.60 10.19
CA ILE A 74 -12.71 13.81 10.99
C ILE A 74 -11.54 13.45 10.08
N GLU A 75 -10.36 13.96 10.38
CA GLU A 75 -9.11 13.68 9.69
C GLU A 75 -8.20 12.86 10.61
N GLY A 76 -7.51 11.84 10.04
CA GLY A 76 -6.61 10.97 10.81
C GLY A 76 -7.30 9.99 11.76
N GLY A 77 -8.64 9.95 11.76
CA GLY A 77 -9.42 9.03 12.60
C GLY A 77 -9.60 7.64 11.97
N SER A 78 -9.85 6.63 12.82
CA SER A 78 -10.20 5.28 12.39
C SER A 78 -11.60 4.89 12.83
N LEU A 79 -12.38 4.34 11.90
CA LEU A 79 -13.67 3.71 12.19
C LEU A 79 -13.44 2.24 12.55
N ILE A 80 -13.71 1.89 13.81
CA ILE A 80 -13.51 0.53 14.32
C ILE A 80 -14.88 -0.06 14.66
N GLU A 81 -15.18 -1.22 14.09
CA GLU A 81 -16.35 -2.02 14.45
C GLU A 81 -16.06 -2.77 15.76
N VAL A 82 -16.70 -2.36 16.86
CA VAL A 82 -16.35 -2.84 18.20
C VAL A 82 -16.61 -4.33 18.36
N ALA A 83 -17.71 -4.86 17.79
CA ALA A 83 -18.09 -6.26 17.93
C ALA A 83 -17.04 -7.22 17.31
N SER A 84 -16.55 -6.90 16.14
CA SER A 84 -15.53 -7.69 15.43
C SER A 84 -14.10 -7.23 15.71
N ARG A 85 -13.91 -6.08 16.36
CA ARG A 85 -12.64 -5.37 16.54
C ARG A 85 -11.95 -5.01 15.21
N ARG A 86 -12.71 -4.95 14.12
CA ARG A 86 -12.18 -4.69 12.79
C ARG A 86 -12.02 -3.19 12.55
N ASN A 87 -10.83 -2.77 12.16
CA ASN A 87 -10.56 -1.42 11.67
C ASN A 87 -11.05 -1.30 10.23
N LEU A 88 -12.21 -0.65 10.02
CA LEU A 88 -12.84 -0.51 8.72
C LEU A 88 -12.07 0.49 7.84
N THR A 89 -11.51 1.54 8.44
CA THR A 89 -10.65 2.52 7.74
C THR A 89 -9.42 1.84 7.15
N GLU A 90 -8.70 1.08 7.96
CA GLU A 90 -7.51 0.33 7.52
C GLU A 90 -7.85 -0.69 6.42
N ALA A 91 -8.94 -1.45 6.60
CA ALA A 91 -9.40 -2.41 5.61
C ALA A 91 -9.72 -1.73 4.26
N ARG A 92 -10.29 -0.52 4.29
CA ARG A 92 -10.60 0.27 3.09
C ARG A 92 -9.33 0.81 2.44
N VAL A 93 -8.41 1.39 3.21
CA VAL A 93 -7.11 1.85 2.71
C VAL A 93 -6.33 0.70 2.07
N ASN A 94 -6.26 -0.45 2.74
CA ASN A 94 -5.61 -1.64 2.19
C ASN A 94 -6.21 -2.07 0.85
N LYS A 95 -7.54 -2.02 0.70
CA LYS A 95 -8.21 -2.30 -0.57
C LYS A 95 -7.87 -1.26 -1.66
N LEU A 96 -7.82 0.02 -1.30
CA LEU A 96 -7.52 1.12 -2.23
C LEU A 96 -6.06 1.14 -2.68
N THR A 97 -5.15 0.68 -1.83
CA THR A 97 -3.71 0.71 -2.07
C THR A 97 -3.13 -0.65 -2.47
N ALA A 98 -3.97 -1.67 -2.59
CA ALA A 98 -3.54 -3.00 -2.99
C ALA A 98 -2.82 -3.00 -4.35
N VAL A 99 -1.76 -3.77 -4.43
CA VAL A 99 -0.98 -3.97 -5.65
C VAL A 99 -1.01 -5.46 -5.97
N ALA A 100 -1.66 -5.84 -7.06
CA ALA A 100 -1.73 -7.24 -7.45
C ALA A 100 -0.31 -7.81 -7.63
N PHE A 101 0.05 -8.83 -6.86
CA PHE A 101 1.42 -9.35 -6.78
C PHE A 101 1.95 -9.81 -8.15
N ASN A 102 1.08 -10.36 -8.99
CA ASN A 102 1.41 -10.77 -10.35
C ASN A 102 1.69 -9.61 -11.34
N THR A 103 1.42 -8.36 -10.93
CA THR A 103 1.77 -7.15 -11.71
C THR A 103 3.13 -6.57 -11.36
N LEU A 104 3.79 -7.12 -10.33
CA LEU A 104 5.12 -6.69 -9.93
C LEU A 104 6.15 -7.00 -11.02
N PRO A 105 7.05 -6.09 -11.35
CA PRO A 105 8.10 -6.32 -12.33
C PRO A 105 9.24 -7.16 -11.72
N LEU A 106 8.99 -8.44 -11.42
CA LEU A 106 9.93 -9.31 -10.69
C LEU A 106 11.31 -9.43 -11.34
N LYS A 107 11.43 -9.17 -12.65
CA LYS A 107 12.70 -9.09 -13.38
C LYS A 107 13.58 -7.91 -12.92
N ASP A 108 12.98 -6.91 -12.30
CA ASP A 108 13.63 -5.70 -11.79
C ASP A 108 13.95 -5.80 -10.29
N ALA A 109 13.82 -7.00 -9.71
CA ALA A 109 14.20 -7.36 -8.35
C ALA A 109 15.29 -8.42 -8.34
N PHE A 110 16.09 -8.46 -7.30
CA PHE A 110 16.83 -9.66 -6.94
C PHE A 110 16.09 -10.41 -5.82
N THR A 111 16.37 -11.70 -5.67
CA THR A 111 15.66 -12.54 -4.69
C THR A 111 16.57 -13.01 -3.58
N ILE A 112 16.00 -13.08 -2.38
CA ILE A 112 16.60 -13.70 -1.20
C ILE A 112 15.65 -14.79 -0.76
N VAL A 113 16.11 -16.06 -0.81
CA VAL A 113 15.30 -17.22 -0.41
C VAL A 113 15.73 -17.71 0.95
N ARG A 114 14.77 -17.96 1.84
CA ARG A 114 15.00 -18.52 3.17
C ARG A 114 14.13 -19.76 3.34
N GLY A 115 14.66 -20.81 3.93
CA GLY A 115 13.99 -22.08 4.11
C GLY A 115 13.45 -22.63 2.79
N ASN A 116 12.17 -23.03 2.76
CA ASN A 116 11.53 -23.61 1.58
C ASN A 116 11.06 -22.58 0.54
N GLY A 117 11.15 -21.27 0.81
CA GLY A 117 10.81 -20.19 -0.10
C GLY A 117 9.33 -20.10 -0.53
N LYS A 118 8.41 -20.84 0.08
CA LYS A 118 7.02 -20.96 -0.41
C LYS A 118 6.20 -19.67 -0.31
N ARG A 119 6.46 -18.88 0.72
CA ARG A 119 5.75 -17.61 0.91
C ARG A 119 6.42 -16.51 0.10
N GLN A 120 5.66 -15.57 -0.40
CA GLN A 120 6.16 -14.51 -1.27
C GLN A 120 6.02 -13.16 -0.58
N LEU A 121 7.08 -12.37 -0.62
CA LEU A 121 7.14 -11.00 -0.12
C LEU A 121 7.90 -10.15 -1.11
N ALA A 122 7.34 -9.03 -1.53
CA ALA A 122 8.06 -8.01 -2.27
C ALA A 122 8.34 -6.82 -1.36
N VAL A 123 9.56 -6.29 -1.40
CA VAL A 123 9.98 -5.17 -0.56
C VAL A 123 10.68 -4.13 -1.41
N PHE A 124 10.23 -2.88 -1.30
CA PHE A 124 10.85 -1.72 -1.95
C PHE A 124 11.65 -0.95 -0.89
N GLU A 125 12.95 -0.88 -1.06
CA GLU A 125 13.86 -0.32 -0.05
C GLU A 125 14.95 0.57 -0.64
N ASP A 126 15.36 1.53 0.21
CA ASP A 126 16.47 2.43 -0.06
C ASP A 126 17.70 2.03 0.78
N PRO A 127 18.89 1.90 0.18
CA PRO A 127 20.09 1.48 0.92
C PRO A 127 20.53 2.44 2.03
N ASN A 128 20.08 3.69 2.02
CA ASN A 128 20.36 4.69 3.03
C ASN A 128 19.25 4.83 4.09
N CYS A 129 18.17 4.08 3.94
CA CYS A 129 17.05 4.17 4.87
C CYS A 129 17.35 3.44 6.18
N GLY A 130 17.40 4.18 7.29
CA GLY A 130 17.62 3.60 8.63
C GLY A 130 16.54 2.62 9.06
N TYR A 131 15.26 2.92 8.73
CA TYR A 131 14.14 2.00 8.98
C TYR A 131 14.25 0.71 8.15
N CYS A 132 14.77 0.79 6.91
CA CYS A 132 15.04 -0.39 6.10
C CYS A 132 16.14 -1.27 6.73
N LYS A 133 17.22 -0.67 7.24
CA LYS A 133 18.25 -1.43 7.96
C LYS A 133 17.69 -2.15 9.19
N GLN A 134 16.83 -1.48 9.96
CA GLN A 134 16.15 -2.12 11.10
C GLN A 134 15.26 -3.27 10.62
N PHE A 135 14.46 -3.04 9.59
CA PHE A 135 13.56 -4.03 9.03
C PHE A 135 14.32 -5.26 8.51
N GLU A 136 15.43 -5.07 7.79
CA GLU A 136 16.26 -6.17 7.29
C GLU A 136 16.84 -7.04 8.43
N ARG A 137 17.17 -6.44 9.59
CA ARG A 137 17.57 -7.19 10.78
C ARG A 137 16.42 -8.01 11.37
N ASP A 138 15.21 -7.46 11.38
CA ASP A 138 14.02 -8.18 11.84
C ASP A 138 13.61 -9.28 10.85
N LEU A 139 13.75 -9.07 9.55
CA LEU A 139 13.54 -10.08 8.52
C LEU A 139 14.44 -11.31 8.67
N GLN A 140 15.61 -11.21 9.35
CA GLN A 140 16.44 -12.38 9.62
C GLN A 140 15.71 -13.45 10.46
N LYS A 141 14.66 -13.08 11.18
CA LYS A 141 13.85 -13.97 12.02
C LYS A 141 12.75 -14.69 11.23
N ILE A 142 12.52 -14.29 9.96
CA ILE A 142 11.49 -14.85 9.09
C ILE A 142 12.11 -15.94 8.21
N ASP A 143 11.48 -17.11 8.18
CA ASP A 143 11.90 -18.25 7.39
C ASP A 143 10.82 -18.67 6.38
N ASN A 144 11.11 -19.64 5.52
CA ASN A 144 10.18 -20.19 4.53
C ASN A 144 9.57 -19.13 3.60
N VAL A 145 10.37 -18.16 3.16
CA VAL A 145 9.94 -17.02 2.35
C VAL A 145 10.90 -16.75 1.20
N THR A 146 10.35 -16.39 0.05
CA THR A 146 11.07 -15.75 -1.06
C THR A 146 10.81 -14.26 -0.99
N ILE A 147 11.86 -13.47 -0.80
CA ILE A 147 11.82 -12.02 -0.73
C ILE A 147 12.30 -11.48 -2.08
N HIS A 148 11.42 -10.74 -2.77
CA HIS A 148 11.74 -10.00 -3.98
C HIS A 148 12.13 -8.59 -3.58
N MET A 149 13.43 -8.29 -3.64
CA MET A 149 13.99 -7.02 -3.22
C MET A 149 14.07 -6.05 -4.39
N PHE A 150 13.32 -4.97 -4.30
CA PHE A 150 13.31 -3.87 -5.26
C PHE A 150 14.11 -2.70 -4.71
N LEU A 151 15.21 -2.36 -5.36
CA LEU A 151 15.97 -1.15 -5.02
C LEU A 151 15.14 0.08 -5.39
N TYR A 152 14.82 0.88 -4.38
CA TYR A 152 13.97 2.06 -4.49
C TYR A 152 14.63 3.29 -3.86
N PRO A 153 15.69 3.84 -4.50
CA PRO A 153 16.51 4.92 -3.96
C PRO A 153 15.79 6.27 -4.07
N ILE A 154 15.11 6.68 -3.02
CA ILE A 154 14.37 7.95 -2.95
C ILE A 154 15.00 8.97 -2.00
N LEU A 155 16.08 8.62 -1.30
CA LEU A 155 16.74 9.46 -0.30
C LEU A 155 17.95 10.25 -0.84
N GLY A 156 18.07 10.35 -2.16
CA GLY A 156 19.06 11.21 -2.79
C GLY A 156 20.10 10.49 -3.66
N ALA A 157 21.08 11.24 -4.17
CA ALA A 157 22.03 10.74 -5.16
C ALA A 157 22.90 9.57 -4.66
N ASP A 158 23.34 9.61 -3.40
CA ASP A 158 24.14 8.53 -2.79
C ASP A 158 23.35 7.21 -2.68
N SER A 159 22.03 7.28 -2.45
CA SER A 159 21.14 6.11 -2.51
C SER A 159 21.11 5.51 -3.92
N GLY A 160 21.06 6.35 -4.95
CA GLY A 160 21.10 5.92 -6.34
C GLY A 160 22.41 5.22 -6.69
N GLU A 161 23.55 5.78 -6.27
CA GLU A 161 24.87 5.19 -6.49
C GLU A 161 25.02 3.85 -5.78
N LYS A 162 24.66 3.78 -4.49
CA LYS A 162 24.68 2.52 -3.74
C LYS A 162 23.78 1.46 -4.35
N SER A 163 22.56 1.84 -4.76
CA SER A 163 21.63 0.93 -5.45
C SER A 163 22.26 0.37 -6.74
N LYS A 164 22.89 1.22 -7.55
CA LYS A 164 23.60 0.77 -8.74
C LYS A 164 24.73 -0.23 -8.40
N ASN A 165 25.53 0.07 -7.39
CA ASN A 165 26.64 -0.79 -6.98
C ASN A 165 26.14 -2.14 -6.46
N ILE A 166 25.02 -2.17 -5.72
CA ILE A 166 24.38 -3.40 -5.25
C ILE A 166 23.81 -4.19 -6.44
N TRP A 167 23.04 -3.55 -7.31
CA TRP A 167 22.43 -4.20 -8.47
C TRP A 167 23.44 -4.86 -9.38
N CYS A 168 24.54 -4.17 -9.61
CA CYS A 168 25.62 -4.61 -10.50
C CYS A 168 26.64 -5.52 -9.85
N ALA A 169 26.50 -5.82 -8.56
CA ALA A 169 27.38 -6.78 -7.88
C ALA A 169 27.17 -8.20 -8.42
N LYS A 170 28.18 -9.03 -8.35
CA LYS A 170 28.10 -10.46 -8.73
C LYS A 170 27.00 -11.20 -7.99
N GLU A 171 26.78 -10.86 -6.72
CA GLU A 171 25.76 -11.43 -5.83
C GLU A 171 24.97 -10.30 -5.15
N PRO A 172 23.97 -9.69 -5.84
CA PRO A 172 23.26 -8.52 -5.32
C PRO A 172 22.63 -8.76 -3.94
N GLY A 173 21.99 -9.92 -3.75
CA GLY A 173 21.37 -10.27 -2.47
C GLY A 173 22.36 -10.36 -1.31
N LYS A 174 23.56 -10.92 -1.56
CA LYS A 174 24.63 -10.96 -0.55
C LYS A 174 25.15 -9.54 -0.25
N THR A 175 25.43 -8.75 -1.29
CA THR A 175 25.89 -7.37 -1.14
C THR A 175 24.88 -6.51 -0.39
N TRP A 176 23.59 -6.69 -0.64
CA TRP A 176 22.50 -6.05 0.09
C TRP A 176 22.55 -6.40 1.58
N GLN A 177 22.61 -7.70 1.91
CA GLN A 177 22.65 -8.14 3.30
C GLN A 177 23.93 -7.71 4.03
N ASP A 178 25.06 -7.71 3.34
CA ASP A 178 26.33 -7.22 3.89
C ASP A 178 26.23 -5.75 4.29
N TRP A 179 25.59 -4.91 3.44
CA TRP A 179 25.36 -3.50 3.73
C TRP A 179 24.28 -3.25 4.79
N MET A 180 23.09 -3.86 4.62
CA MET A 180 21.92 -3.52 5.45
C MET A 180 21.97 -4.17 6.83
N VAL A 181 22.52 -5.36 6.94
CA VAL A 181 22.50 -6.15 8.18
C VAL A 181 23.84 -6.13 8.88
N ARG A 182 24.95 -6.21 8.12
CA ARG A 182 26.32 -6.36 8.66
C ARG A 182 27.14 -5.08 8.61
N ASP A 183 26.57 -3.98 8.13
CA ASP A 183 27.19 -2.67 7.97
C ASP A 183 28.53 -2.69 7.18
N GLN A 184 28.70 -3.68 6.27
CA GLN A 184 29.88 -3.79 5.41
C GLN A 184 29.79 -2.82 4.23
N LYS A 185 30.91 -2.20 3.87
CA LYS A 185 30.94 -1.24 2.76
C LYS A 185 30.62 -1.91 1.43
N ILE A 186 29.79 -1.23 0.63
CA ILE A 186 29.51 -1.64 -0.76
C ILE A 186 30.72 -1.32 -1.62
N ALA A 187 31.23 -2.31 -2.34
CA ALA A 187 32.28 -2.09 -3.31
C ALA A 187 31.72 -1.30 -4.52
N ALA A 188 32.47 -0.32 -4.99
CA ALA A 188 32.12 0.39 -6.21
C ALA A 188 32.23 -0.56 -7.42
N VAL A 189 31.25 -0.46 -8.34
CA VAL A 189 31.33 -1.16 -9.64
C VAL A 189 32.50 -0.59 -10.43
N GLN A 190 33.32 -1.46 -11.03
CA GLN A 190 34.43 -1.04 -11.87
C GLN A 190 33.90 -0.22 -13.06
N LEU A 191 34.55 0.92 -13.30
CA LEU A 191 34.24 1.76 -14.46
C LEU A 191 34.40 0.95 -15.76
N GLY A 192 33.35 0.93 -16.59
CA GLY A 192 33.35 0.22 -17.87
C GLY A 192 32.78 -1.22 -17.81
N ALA A 193 32.45 -1.77 -16.63
CA ALA A 193 31.74 -3.04 -16.57
C ALA A 193 30.31 -2.90 -17.15
N PRO A 194 29.92 -3.73 -18.14
CA PRO A 194 28.58 -3.68 -18.69
C PRO A 194 27.54 -4.13 -17.63
N CYS A 195 26.74 -3.20 -17.14
CA CYS A 195 25.64 -3.49 -16.23
C CYS A 195 24.45 -2.58 -16.56
N ASP A 196 23.32 -3.20 -16.89
CA ASP A 196 22.05 -2.48 -17.06
C ASP A 196 21.38 -2.24 -15.71
N SER A 197 21.50 -1.02 -15.20
CA SER A 197 20.85 -0.58 -13.97
C SER A 197 19.50 0.12 -14.20
N THR A 198 18.93 0.05 -15.40
CA THR A 198 17.62 0.68 -15.72
C THR A 198 16.47 0.08 -14.92
N ALA A 199 16.62 -1.12 -14.37
CA ALA A 199 15.70 -1.72 -13.40
C ALA A 199 15.39 -0.77 -12.23
N ILE A 200 16.39 -0.06 -11.71
CA ILE A 200 16.22 0.89 -10.59
C ILE A 200 15.25 2.03 -10.98
N ASN A 201 15.39 2.59 -12.18
CA ASN A 201 14.51 3.65 -12.67
C ASN A 201 13.07 3.12 -12.85
N ARG A 202 12.91 1.86 -13.31
CA ARG A 202 11.58 1.23 -13.42
C ARG A 202 10.96 1.00 -12.04
N ASN A 203 11.75 0.65 -11.05
CA ASN A 203 11.28 0.51 -9.66
C ASN A 203 10.81 1.84 -9.09
N ILE A 204 11.55 2.94 -9.34
CA ILE A 204 11.14 4.29 -8.95
C ILE A 204 9.82 4.66 -9.62
N ALA A 205 9.71 4.48 -10.94
CA ALA A 205 8.48 4.76 -11.68
C ALA A 205 7.29 3.92 -11.19
N PHE A 206 7.54 2.65 -10.86
CA PHE A 206 6.52 1.76 -10.28
C PHE A 206 6.05 2.27 -8.91
N GLY A 207 6.97 2.59 -8.00
CA GLY A 207 6.63 3.13 -6.69
C GLY A 207 5.86 4.45 -6.77
N GLN A 208 6.24 5.34 -7.69
CA GLN A 208 5.52 6.59 -7.94
C GLN A 208 4.10 6.34 -8.46
N LYS A 209 3.93 5.42 -9.43
CA LYS A 209 2.61 5.02 -9.95
C LYS A 209 1.67 4.54 -8.86
N TYR A 210 2.19 3.74 -7.93
CA TYR A 210 1.41 3.17 -6.82
C TYR A 210 1.49 4.01 -5.53
N LYS A 211 2.05 5.23 -5.62
CA LYS A 211 2.15 6.18 -4.49
C LYS A 211 2.85 5.57 -3.27
N PHE A 212 4.03 4.99 -3.47
CA PHE A 212 4.89 4.57 -2.37
C PHE A 212 5.57 5.81 -1.79
N ASN A 213 5.10 6.27 -0.65
CA ASN A 213 5.54 7.53 -0.04
C ASN A 213 6.75 7.37 0.89
N GLY A 214 7.29 6.16 1.00
CA GLY A 214 8.45 5.89 1.87
C GLY A 214 8.95 4.46 1.75
N THR A 215 10.04 4.20 2.46
CA THR A 215 10.71 2.90 2.54
C THR A 215 10.85 2.46 3.99
N PRO A 216 10.75 1.15 4.26
CA PRO A 216 10.38 0.09 3.33
C PRO A 216 8.90 0.15 2.94
N THR A 217 8.53 -0.34 1.76
CA THR A 217 7.14 -0.65 1.39
C THR A 217 7.05 -2.14 1.06
N LEU A 218 6.15 -2.84 1.75
CA LEU A 218 5.95 -4.27 1.65
C LEU A 218 4.71 -4.59 0.83
N ILE A 219 4.78 -5.62 -0.03
CA ILE A 219 3.64 -6.16 -0.78
C ILE A 219 3.63 -7.67 -0.58
N PHE A 220 2.49 -8.19 -0.12
CA PHE A 220 2.27 -9.61 0.14
C PHE A 220 1.60 -10.31 -1.05
N ALA A 221 1.61 -11.65 -1.06
CA ALA A 221 1.09 -12.44 -2.17
C ALA A 221 -0.40 -12.18 -2.49
N ASP A 222 -1.20 -11.80 -1.51
CA ASP A 222 -2.61 -11.40 -1.68
C ASP A 222 -2.80 -9.99 -2.25
N GLY A 223 -1.70 -9.29 -2.52
CA GLY A 223 -1.69 -7.89 -2.98
C GLY A 223 -1.83 -6.87 -1.87
N SER A 224 -1.99 -7.28 -0.62
CA SER A 224 -2.01 -6.33 0.50
C SER A 224 -0.67 -5.62 0.64
N ARG A 225 -0.73 -4.33 1.01
CA ARG A 225 0.44 -3.47 1.17
C ARG A 225 0.58 -3.00 2.60
N ALA A 226 1.79 -2.99 3.11
CA ALA A 226 2.13 -2.37 4.38
C ALA A 226 3.27 -1.36 4.18
N PRO A 227 3.09 -0.09 4.57
CA PRO A 227 4.15 0.91 4.55
C PRO A 227 4.96 0.86 5.85
N GLY A 228 6.26 1.11 5.72
CA GLY A 228 7.19 1.21 6.86
C GLY A 228 7.70 -0.12 7.39
N ALA A 229 8.65 0.00 8.31
CA ALA A 229 9.27 -1.14 8.97
C ALA A 229 8.28 -1.79 9.95
N LEU A 230 7.94 -3.04 9.70
CA LEU A 230 7.11 -3.85 10.60
C LEU A 230 8.00 -4.79 11.43
N PRO A 231 7.65 -5.05 12.70
CA PRO A 231 8.32 -6.08 13.47
C PRO A 231 8.05 -7.49 12.89
N ALA A 232 8.95 -8.43 13.15
CA ALA A 232 8.93 -9.76 12.55
C ALA A 232 7.61 -10.53 12.77
N ASP A 233 7.00 -10.41 13.93
CA ASP A 233 5.72 -11.05 14.28
C ASP A 233 4.55 -10.54 13.43
N GLU A 234 4.51 -9.24 13.15
CA GLU A 234 3.50 -8.67 12.25
C GLU A 234 3.73 -9.10 10.79
N VAL A 235 4.99 -9.13 10.32
CA VAL A 235 5.31 -9.67 8.99
C VAL A 235 4.88 -11.13 8.89
N GLU A 236 5.17 -11.93 9.90
CA GLU A 236 4.79 -13.34 9.95
C GLU A 236 3.27 -13.55 9.91
N LYS A 237 2.51 -12.71 10.59
CA LYS A 237 1.05 -12.70 10.59
C LYS A 237 0.48 -12.36 9.20
N LEU A 238 1.04 -11.34 8.54
CA LEU A 238 0.62 -10.93 7.20
C LEU A 238 1.00 -11.97 6.14
N LEU A 239 2.17 -12.57 6.23
CA LEU A 239 2.60 -13.67 5.35
C LEU A 239 1.67 -14.88 5.46
N ARG A 240 1.22 -15.23 6.68
CA ARG A 240 0.24 -16.32 6.87
C ARG A 240 -1.12 -15.98 6.28
N LYS A 241 -1.59 -14.77 6.48
CA LYS A 241 -2.86 -14.29 5.92
C LYS A 241 -2.86 -14.30 4.40
N ALA A 242 -1.76 -13.93 3.77
CA ALA A 242 -1.64 -13.85 2.32
C ALA A 242 -1.58 -15.23 1.63
N MET A 243 -1.55 -16.34 2.37
CA MET A 243 -1.60 -17.71 1.85
C MET A 243 -3.02 -18.28 1.82
N LEU A 244 -3.99 -17.63 2.45
CA LEU A 244 -5.40 -18.06 2.52
C LEU A 244 -6.20 -17.58 1.32
#